data_75389328fe4c65a8510d2249dee08826
#
_entry.id   75389328fe4c65a8510d2249dee08826
#
_cell.length_a   1.000
_cell.length_b   1.000
_cell.length_c   1.000
_cell.angle_alpha   90.00
_cell.angle_beta   90.00
_cell.angle_gamma   90.00
#
_symmetry.space_group_name_H-M   'P 1'
#
loop_
_entity.id
_entity.type
_entity.pdbx_description
1 polymer ?
#
loop_
_entity_poly.entity_id
_entity_poly.type
_entity_poly.pdbx_seq_one_letter_code
_entity_poly.pdbx_strand_id
1 'polypeptide(L)'
;MAEKDIVKLLRAEVERLIADHERVSRQCRDLTKERDNLVGQKHRLEERVREQDTRIKSLELAEVMRGGDGNVERAKARVNNLLLEVDRCIALIKREQDNQ
;
A
#
# COMPACT_ATOMS: atom_id res chain seq x y z
N MET A 1 -35.27 46.68 -17.59
CA MET A 1 -33.82 46.70 -17.69
C MET A 1 -33.12 45.92 -16.58
N ALA A 2 -33.56 46.02 -15.35
CA ALA A 2 -33.01 45.26 -14.23
C ALA A 2 -33.16 43.76 -14.40
N GLU A 3 -34.25 43.29 -14.97
CA GLU A 3 -34.51 41.86 -15.20
C GLU A 3 -33.55 41.23 -16.18
N LYS A 4 -33.20 41.93 -17.28
CA LYS A 4 -32.24 41.43 -18.26
C LYS A 4 -30.84 41.34 -17.70
N ASP A 5 -30.46 42.29 -16.84
CA ASP A 5 -29.16 42.30 -16.16
C ASP A 5 -29.07 41.18 -15.13
N ILE A 6 -30.14 40.93 -14.40
CA ILE A 6 -30.23 39.82 -13.43
C ILE A 6 -30.12 38.47 -14.16
N VAL A 7 -30.83 38.32 -15.30
CA VAL A 7 -30.78 37.10 -16.10
C VAL A 7 -29.38 36.87 -16.66
N LYS A 8 -28.70 37.91 -17.13
CA LYS A 8 -27.32 37.83 -17.59
C LYS A 8 -26.36 37.41 -16.48
N LEU A 9 -26.51 37.98 -15.30
CA LEU A 9 -25.71 37.66 -14.12
C LEU A 9 -25.95 36.19 -13.71
N LEU A 10 -27.20 35.76 -13.66
CA LEU A 10 -27.53 34.37 -13.35
C LEU A 10 -26.96 33.40 -14.36
N ARG A 11 -27.06 33.74 -15.65
CA ARG A 11 -26.49 32.91 -16.71
C ARG A 11 -24.97 32.77 -16.57
N ALA A 12 -24.29 33.88 -16.29
CA ALA A 12 -22.84 33.90 -16.06
C ALA A 12 -22.46 33.03 -14.86
N GLU A 13 -23.21 33.13 -13.77
CA GLU A 13 -22.97 32.30 -12.56
C GLU A 13 -23.24 30.84 -12.82
N VAL A 14 -24.28 30.48 -13.57
CA VAL A 14 -24.58 29.11 -13.94
C VAL A 14 -23.46 28.53 -14.84
N GLU A 15 -23.01 29.29 -15.82
CA GLU A 15 -21.92 28.88 -16.70
C GLU A 15 -20.63 28.66 -15.91
N ARG A 16 -20.36 29.55 -14.98
CA ARG A 16 -19.19 29.42 -14.08
C ARG A 16 -19.31 28.18 -13.21
N LEU A 17 -20.49 27.91 -12.66
CA LEU A 17 -20.73 26.73 -11.83
C LEU A 17 -20.54 25.44 -12.63
N ILE A 18 -21.03 25.40 -13.86
CA ILE A 18 -20.85 24.26 -14.76
C ILE A 18 -19.36 24.04 -15.05
N ALA A 19 -18.64 25.12 -15.35
CA ALA A 19 -17.18 25.04 -15.60
C ALA A 19 -16.42 24.54 -14.39
N ASP A 20 -16.77 25.03 -13.20
CA ASP A 20 -16.17 24.56 -11.94
C ASP A 20 -16.49 23.11 -11.66
N HIS A 21 -17.72 22.68 -11.92
CA HIS A 21 -18.14 21.30 -11.77
C HIS A 21 -17.35 20.36 -12.69
N GLU A 22 -17.19 20.75 -13.95
CA GLU A 22 -16.41 19.97 -14.91
C GLU A 22 -14.95 19.86 -14.49
N ARG A 23 -14.38 20.96 -14.01
CA ARG A 23 -13.00 21.00 -13.53
C ARG A 23 -12.80 20.08 -12.34
N VAL A 24 -13.68 20.18 -11.34
CA VAL A 24 -13.63 19.35 -10.12
C VAL A 24 -13.85 17.88 -10.48
N SER A 25 -14.77 17.59 -11.39
CA SER A 25 -15.03 16.22 -11.85
C SER A 25 -13.80 15.61 -12.52
N ARG A 26 -13.09 16.39 -13.33
CA ARG A 26 -11.83 15.92 -13.94
C ARG A 26 -10.76 15.68 -12.88
N GLN A 27 -10.63 16.61 -11.92
CA GLN A 27 -9.67 16.44 -10.82
C GLN A 27 -9.99 15.19 -10.01
N CYS A 28 -11.25 14.92 -9.72
CA CYS A 28 -11.66 13.70 -9.01
C CYS A 28 -11.29 12.43 -9.78
N ARG A 29 -11.50 12.43 -11.10
CA ARG A 29 -11.11 11.28 -11.93
C ARG A 29 -9.61 11.08 -11.96
N ASP A 30 -8.86 12.17 -12.09
CA ASP A 30 -7.39 12.12 -12.11
C ASP A 30 -6.84 11.64 -10.78
N LEU A 31 -7.38 12.15 -9.68
CA LEU A 31 -7.00 11.71 -8.33
C LEU A 31 -7.36 10.24 -8.08
N THR A 32 -8.48 9.78 -8.60
CA THR A 32 -8.87 8.38 -8.50
C THR A 32 -7.89 7.48 -9.23
N LYS A 33 -7.48 7.87 -10.44
CA LYS A 33 -6.47 7.13 -11.21
C LYS A 33 -5.13 7.10 -10.50
N GLU A 34 -4.72 8.23 -9.98
CA GLU A 34 -3.47 8.36 -9.22
C GLU A 34 -3.51 7.50 -7.96
N ARG A 35 -4.62 7.54 -7.23
CA ARG A 35 -4.82 6.67 -6.05
C ARG A 35 -4.71 5.20 -6.42
N ASP A 36 -5.40 4.78 -7.48
CA ASP A 36 -5.38 3.37 -7.90
C ASP A 36 -3.98 2.92 -8.32
N ASN A 37 -3.25 3.81 -8.99
CA ASN A 37 -1.86 3.56 -9.38
C ASN A 37 -0.97 3.42 -8.15
N LEU A 38 -1.11 4.32 -7.17
CA LEU A 38 -0.36 4.28 -5.91
C LEU A 38 -0.69 3.05 -5.08
N VAL A 39 -1.95 2.64 -5.03
CA VAL A 39 -2.36 1.40 -4.36
C VAL A 39 -1.69 0.19 -5.02
N GLY A 40 -1.65 0.14 -6.34
CA GLY A 40 -0.95 -0.91 -7.08
C GLY A 40 0.54 -0.94 -6.78
N GLN A 41 1.18 0.23 -6.76
CA GLN A 41 2.60 0.34 -6.40
C GLN A 41 2.86 -0.10 -4.96
N LYS A 42 1.99 0.28 -4.04
CA LYS A 42 2.06 -0.13 -2.64
C LYS A 42 2.04 -1.65 -2.51
N HIS A 43 1.09 -2.30 -3.19
CA HIS A 43 0.99 -3.77 -3.15
C HIS A 43 2.24 -4.45 -3.71
N ARG A 44 2.78 -3.96 -4.81
CA ARG A 44 4.03 -4.49 -5.39
C ARG A 44 5.21 -4.32 -4.45
N LEU A 45 5.30 -3.17 -3.78
CA LEU A 45 6.38 -2.91 -2.82
C LEU A 45 6.23 -3.79 -1.58
N GLU A 46 5.03 -3.97 -1.07
CA GLU A 46 4.77 -4.87 0.06
C GLU A 46 5.17 -6.31 -0.27
N GLU A 47 4.86 -6.76 -1.47
CA GLU A 47 5.22 -8.09 -1.94
C GLU A 47 6.75 -8.24 -2.04
N ARG A 48 7.43 -7.24 -2.60
CA ARG A 48 8.90 -7.23 -2.69
C ARG A 48 9.55 -7.25 -1.31
N VAL A 49 9.00 -6.50 -0.36
CA VAL A 49 9.48 -6.51 1.03
C VAL A 49 9.34 -7.91 1.63
N ARG A 50 8.22 -8.58 1.43
CA ARG A 50 8.02 -9.95 1.90
C ARG A 50 9.00 -10.93 1.28
N GLU A 51 9.22 -10.83 -0.01
CA GLU A 51 10.17 -11.68 -0.73
C GLU A 51 11.60 -11.47 -0.24
N GLN A 52 12.00 -10.20 -0.07
CA GLN A 52 13.32 -9.86 0.45
C GLN A 52 13.51 -10.32 1.89
N ASP A 53 12.50 -10.18 2.72
CA ASP A 53 12.53 -10.65 4.11
C ASP A 53 12.72 -12.17 4.17
N THR A 54 11.96 -12.92 3.37
CA THR A 54 12.11 -14.37 3.24
C THR A 54 13.51 -14.73 2.79
N ARG A 55 14.05 -14.00 1.83
CA ARG A 55 15.39 -14.23 1.30
C ARG A 55 16.47 -13.98 2.36
N ILE A 56 16.31 -12.89 3.12
CA ILE A 56 17.23 -12.57 4.22
C ILE A 56 17.22 -13.67 5.26
N LYS A 57 16.05 -14.15 5.65
CA LYS A 57 15.90 -15.25 6.62
C LYS A 57 16.53 -16.54 6.11
N SER A 58 16.36 -16.85 4.84
CA SER A 58 16.98 -18.01 4.20
C SER A 58 18.51 -17.90 4.20
N LEU A 59 19.03 -16.70 3.90
CA LEU A 59 20.48 -16.46 3.91
C LEU A 59 21.04 -16.52 5.31
N GLU A 60 20.34 -15.98 6.31
CA GLU A 60 20.74 -16.08 7.71
C GLU A 60 20.80 -17.53 8.18
N LEU A 61 19.80 -18.33 7.82
CA LEU A 61 19.75 -19.74 8.12
C LEU A 61 20.92 -20.50 7.46
N ALA A 62 21.19 -20.21 6.19
CA ALA A 62 22.30 -20.81 5.46
C ALA A 62 23.65 -20.45 6.09
N GLU A 63 23.81 -19.22 6.55
CA GLU A 63 25.02 -18.76 7.22
C GLU A 63 25.24 -19.48 8.56
N VAL A 64 24.17 -19.63 9.33
CA VAL A 64 24.19 -20.38 10.59
C VAL A 64 24.60 -21.84 10.34
N MET A 65 24.10 -22.46 9.28
CA MET A 65 24.44 -23.84 8.92
C MET A 65 25.88 -23.99 8.44
N ARG A 66 26.45 -22.97 7.81
CA ARG A 66 27.86 -22.97 7.38
C ARG A 66 28.82 -22.84 8.53
N GLY A 67 28.47 -22.03 9.53
CA GLY A 67 29.33 -21.80 10.70
C GLY A 67 29.30 -22.91 11.74
N GLY A 68 28.88 -24.10 11.39
CA GLY A 68 28.34 -25.13 12.25
C GLY A 68 29.26 -25.89 13.18
N ASP A 69 30.49 -25.49 13.37
CA ASP A 69 31.38 -26.24 14.30
C ASP A 69 31.28 -25.65 15.72
N GLY A 70 30.43 -26.21 16.53
CA GLY A 70 30.42 -25.97 17.96
C GLY A 70 29.26 -25.16 18.51
N ASN A 71 28.30 -24.76 17.69
CA ASN A 71 27.19 -23.94 18.13
C ASN A 71 25.82 -24.46 17.67
N VAL A 72 25.61 -25.75 17.86
CA VAL A 72 24.33 -26.40 17.53
C VAL A 72 23.18 -25.73 18.29
N GLU A 73 23.42 -25.33 19.54
CA GLU A 73 22.40 -24.67 20.36
C GLU A 73 22.09 -23.27 19.86
N ARG A 74 23.08 -22.49 19.42
CA ARG A 74 22.85 -21.18 18.80
C ARG A 74 22.07 -21.31 17.50
N ALA A 75 22.42 -22.30 16.68
CA ALA A 75 21.71 -22.60 15.45
C ALA A 75 20.25 -22.96 15.71
N LYS A 76 19.99 -23.80 16.72
CA LYS A 76 18.64 -24.16 17.17
C LYS A 76 17.87 -22.94 17.64
N ALA A 77 18.48 -22.10 18.46
CA ALA A 77 17.85 -20.87 18.97
C ALA A 77 17.47 -19.92 17.82
N ARG A 78 18.35 -19.75 16.83
CA ARG A 78 18.07 -18.92 15.64
C ARG A 78 16.95 -19.49 14.79
N VAL A 79 16.96 -20.79 14.56
CA VAL A 79 15.89 -21.48 13.81
C VAL A 79 14.57 -21.30 14.53
N ASN A 80 14.53 -21.48 15.86
CA ASN A 80 13.34 -21.27 16.66
C ASN A 80 12.82 -19.83 16.57
N ASN A 81 13.71 -18.85 16.63
CA ASN A 81 13.35 -17.45 16.47
C ASN A 81 12.79 -17.14 15.08
N LEU A 82 13.38 -17.68 14.05
CA LEU A 82 12.89 -17.53 12.67
C LEU A 82 11.51 -18.16 12.50
N LEU A 83 11.28 -19.34 13.08
CA LEU A 83 9.97 -19.98 13.07
C LEU A 83 8.92 -19.14 13.78
N LEU A 84 9.26 -18.54 14.92
CA LEU A 84 8.37 -17.63 15.63
C LEU A 84 8.02 -16.39 14.81
N GLU A 85 8.99 -15.82 14.08
CA GLU A 85 8.75 -14.69 13.19
C GLU A 85 7.85 -15.07 12.01
N VAL A 86 8.07 -16.24 11.42
CA VAL A 86 7.21 -16.76 10.35
C VAL A 86 5.78 -16.95 10.86
N ASP A 87 5.62 -17.52 12.05
CA ASP A 87 4.30 -17.70 12.67
C ASP A 87 3.61 -16.36 12.90
N ARG A 88 4.34 -15.35 13.35
CA ARG A 88 3.82 -13.99 13.52
C ARG A 88 3.36 -13.39 12.20
N CYS A 89 4.16 -13.55 11.15
CA CYS A 89 3.81 -13.07 9.81
C CYS A 89 2.55 -13.74 9.29
N ILE A 90 2.42 -15.05 9.47
CA ILE A 90 1.23 -15.81 9.09
C ILE A 90 0.01 -15.32 9.85
N ALA A 91 0.16 -15.09 11.16
CA ALA A 91 -0.92 -14.57 12.00
C ALA A 91 -1.36 -13.18 11.55
N LEU A 92 -0.43 -12.30 11.17
CA LEU A 92 -0.74 -10.98 10.66
C LEU A 92 -1.47 -11.04 9.31
N ILE A 93 -1.06 -11.92 8.42
CA ILE A 93 -1.71 -12.14 7.13
C ILE A 93 -3.14 -12.62 7.32
N LYS A 94 -3.35 -13.59 8.21
CA LYS A 94 -4.69 -14.09 8.55
C LYS A 94 -5.57 -12.98 9.13
N ARG A 95 -5.00 -12.13 9.97
CA ARG A 95 -5.70 -11.01 10.58
C ARG A 95 -6.16 -10.00 9.53
N GLU A 96 -5.31 -9.69 8.54
CA GLU A 96 -5.68 -8.82 7.45
C GLU A 96 -6.77 -9.42 6.57
N GLN A 97 -6.71 -10.70 6.31
CA GLN A 97 -7.73 -11.41 5.54
C GLN A 97 -9.08 -11.44 6.26
N ASP A 98 -9.07 -11.63 7.58
CA ASP A 98 -10.28 -11.65 8.38
C ASP A 98 -10.93 -10.27 8.51
N ASN A 99 -10.16 -9.20 8.36
CA ASN A 99 -10.64 -7.81 8.42
C ASN A 99 -11.13 -7.28 7.07
N GLN A 100 -10.99 -8.02 6.00
CA GLN A 100 -11.54 -7.71 4.69
C GLN A 100 -12.88 -8.37 4.47
#